data_6b9f981a813dc48986feed2d9688db15
#
_entry.id   6b9f981a813dc48986feed2d9688db15
#
_cell.length_a   1.000
_cell.length_b   1.000
_cell.length_c   1.000
_cell.angle_alpha   90.00
_cell.angle_beta   90.00
_cell.angle_gamma   90.00
#
_symmetry.space_group_name_H-M   'P 1'
#
loop_
_entity.id
_entity.type
_entity.pdbx_description
1 polymer ?
#
loop_
_entity_poly.entity_id
_entity_poly.type
_entity_poly.pdbx_seq_one_letter_code
_entity_poly.pdbx_strand_id
1 'polypeptide(L)'
;GNIFFPLILALLLNEFCIKRLKRPIQTIVYLPYFLSWVILAKIVLNIFGYTGPINQLMEAFGRNPINFFGEPSLFQPLVIGTDIWKGFGYNTVVYLAAILGVDQSLYEAAAADGAGRFKRIWHITLPGIRTTVALLAILSLGNVLNAGFDQIYNLYNPLVYSTGDIIDTWVYRAGLENLQYSLATAVGLFKSVISVILIV
;
A
#
# COMPACT_ATOMS: atom_id res chain seq x y z
N GLY A 1 -3.60 4.95 2.01
CA GLY A 1 -3.80 3.87 1.03
C GLY A 1 -4.01 2.52 1.70
N ASN A 2 -3.12 2.15 2.60
CA ASN A 2 -2.99 0.80 3.18
C ASN A 2 -4.12 0.36 4.14
N ILE A 3 -5.07 1.23 4.46
CA ILE A 3 -6.29 0.89 5.23
C ILE A 3 -7.48 0.76 4.29
N PHE A 4 -7.69 1.76 3.45
CA PHE A 4 -8.91 1.90 2.66
C PHE A 4 -9.01 0.87 1.52
N PHE A 5 -7.95 0.72 0.72
CA PHE A 5 -7.95 -0.24 -0.40
C PHE A 5 -8.09 -1.70 0.05
N PRO A 6 -7.35 -2.17 1.09
CA PRO A 6 -7.55 -3.52 1.62
C PRO A 6 -8.94 -3.78 2.17
N LEU A 7 -9.54 -2.79 2.85
CA LEU A 7 -10.91 -2.90 3.37
C LEU A 7 -11.93 -3.07 2.23
N ILE A 8 -11.84 -2.23 1.19
CA ILE A 8 -12.72 -2.35 0.02
C ILE A 8 -12.55 -3.73 -0.63
N LEU A 9 -11.32 -4.18 -0.83
CA LEU A 9 -11.06 -5.48 -1.43
C LEU A 9 -11.61 -6.62 -0.57
N ALA A 10 -11.47 -6.54 0.77
CA ALA A 10 -12.03 -7.53 1.68
C ALA A 10 -13.55 -7.63 1.56
N LEU A 11 -14.24 -6.49 1.53
CA LEU A 11 -15.69 -6.43 1.34
C LEU A 11 -16.09 -7.02 -0.03
N LEU A 12 -15.40 -6.64 -1.10
CA LEU A 12 -15.65 -7.19 -2.44
C LEU A 12 -15.44 -8.70 -2.48
N LEU A 13 -14.34 -9.20 -1.93
CA LEU A 13 -14.03 -10.63 -1.88
C LEU A 13 -15.03 -11.40 -1.00
N ASN A 14 -15.54 -10.79 0.08
CA ASN A 14 -16.57 -11.41 0.92
C ASN A 14 -17.88 -11.59 0.17
N GLU A 15 -18.30 -10.56 -0.58
CA GLU A 15 -19.55 -10.57 -1.36
C GLU A 15 -19.43 -11.29 -2.70
N PHE A 16 -18.24 -11.74 -3.09
CA PHE A 16 -18.00 -12.32 -4.40
C PHE A 16 -18.69 -13.68 -4.54
N CYS A 17 -19.69 -13.75 -5.42
CA CYS A 17 -20.56 -14.91 -5.58
C CYS A 17 -19.89 -16.12 -6.21
N ILE A 18 -18.87 -15.91 -7.08
CA ILE A 18 -18.25 -16.99 -7.86
C ILE A 18 -17.09 -17.58 -7.04
N LYS A 19 -17.40 -18.56 -6.18
CA LYS A 19 -16.44 -19.22 -5.30
C LYS A 19 -15.19 -19.77 -6.03
N ARG A 20 -15.35 -20.22 -7.28
CA ARG A 20 -14.22 -20.77 -8.09
C ARG A 20 -13.19 -19.72 -8.47
N LEU A 21 -13.59 -18.46 -8.69
CA LEU A 21 -12.69 -17.37 -9.05
C LEU A 21 -12.08 -16.66 -7.82
N LYS A 22 -12.64 -16.84 -6.63
CA LYS A 22 -12.15 -16.19 -5.41
C LYS A 22 -10.69 -16.54 -5.11
N ARG A 23 -10.34 -17.84 -5.17
CA ARG A 23 -8.97 -18.32 -4.91
C ARG A 23 -7.93 -17.77 -5.90
N PRO A 24 -8.11 -17.90 -7.23
CA PRO A 24 -7.14 -17.36 -8.19
C PRO A 24 -7.02 -15.83 -8.10
N ILE A 25 -8.11 -15.10 -7.87
CA ILE A 25 -8.05 -13.63 -7.66
C ILE A 25 -7.21 -13.31 -6.42
N GLN A 26 -7.44 -13.99 -5.30
CA GLN A 26 -6.64 -13.81 -4.08
C GLN A 26 -5.16 -14.10 -4.33
N THR A 27 -4.84 -15.19 -5.03
CA THR A 27 -3.44 -15.54 -5.34
C THR A 27 -2.75 -14.46 -6.16
N ILE A 28 -3.40 -13.95 -7.21
CA ILE A 28 -2.84 -12.90 -8.08
C ILE A 28 -2.64 -11.59 -7.30
N VAL A 29 -3.63 -11.22 -6.49
CA VAL A 29 -3.61 -9.97 -5.73
C VAL A 29 -2.60 -10.01 -4.57
N TYR A 30 -2.36 -11.19 -3.98
CA TYR A 30 -1.40 -11.34 -2.89
C TYR A 30 0.04 -11.49 -3.35
N LEU A 31 0.25 -11.94 -4.60
CA LEU A 31 1.57 -12.25 -5.15
C LEU A 31 2.59 -11.09 -5.02
N PRO A 32 2.25 -9.83 -5.32
CA PRO A 32 3.21 -8.72 -5.24
C PRO A 32 3.81 -8.52 -3.85
N TYR A 33 3.07 -8.84 -2.79
CA TYR A 33 3.55 -8.71 -1.41
C TYR A 33 4.77 -9.58 -1.11
N PHE A 34 4.85 -10.77 -1.69
CA PHE A 34 5.93 -11.73 -1.45
C PHE A 34 7.20 -11.43 -2.25
N LEU A 35 7.15 -10.52 -3.20
CA LEU A 35 8.32 -10.08 -3.95
C LEU A 35 9.11 -9.04 -3.15
N SER A 36 10.45 -9.16 -3.19
CA SER A 36 11.31 -8.11 -2.62
C SER A 36 11.14 -6.80 -3.39
N TRP A 37 11.37 -5.65 -2.73
CA TRP A 37 11.37 -4.36 -3.42
C TRP A 37 12.43 -4.26 -4.51
N VAL A 38 13.56 -4.96 -4.39
CA VAL A 38 14.59 -5.02 -5.45
C VAL A 38 14.03 -5.60 -6.76
N ILE A 39 13.26 -6.69 -6.66
CA ILE A 39 12.64 -7.32 -7.83
C ILE A 39 11.49 -6.46 -8.35
N LEU A 40 10.62 -6.01 -7.43
CA LEU A 40 9.44 -5.23 -7.78
C LEU A 40 9.81 -3.89 -8.42
N ALA A 41 10.82 -3.20 -7.89
CA ALA A 41 11.32 -1.96 -8.46
C ALA A 41 11.83 -2.16 -9.90
N LYS A 42 12.55 -3.25 -10.18
CA LYS A 42 12.98 -3.57 -11.55
C LYS A 42 11.79 -3.79 -12.48
N ILE A 43 10.74 -4.46 -12.03
CA ILE A 43 9.50 -4.64 -12.80
C ILE A 43 8.86 -3.28 -13.06
N VAL A 44 8.73 -2.43 -12.05
CA VAL A 44 8.15 -1.08 -12.17
C VAL A 44 8.99 -0.20 -13.10
N LEU A 45 10.33 -0.22 -12.96
CA LEU A 45 11.25 0.49 -13.86
C LEU A 45 11.10 0.02 -15.31
N ASN A 46 10.93 -1.27 -15.56
CA ASN A 46 10.73 -1.79 -16.92
C ASN A 46 9.36 -1.39 -17.47
N ILE A 47 8.29 -1.40 -16.67
CA ILE A 47 6.93 -1.07 -17.13
C ILE A 47 6.78 0.43 -17.40
N PHE A 48 7.24 1.28 -16.49
CA PHE A 48 7.09 2.74 -16.54
C PHE A 48 8.34 3.46 -17.07
N GLY A 49 9.39 2.71 -17.46
CA GLY A 49 10.59 3.28 -18.07
C GLY A 49 10.27 3.98 -19.40
N TYR A 50 11.20 4.82 -19.86
CA TYR A 50 11.00 5.62 -21.08
C TYR A 50 10.69 4.77 -22.32
N THR A 51 11.31 3.61 -22.45
CA THR A 51 11.06 2.62 -23.52
C THR A 51 10.11 1.49 -23.08
N GLY A 52 9.48 1.62 -21.92
CA GLY A 52 8.61 0.59 -21.35
C GLY A 52 7.24 0.50 -22.03
N PRO A 53 6.50 -0.58 -21.76
CA PRO A 53 5.20 -0.84 -22.40
C PRO A 53 4.17 0.28 -22.20
N ILE A 54 4.21 1.00 -21.08
CA ILE A 54 3.30 2.14 -20.85
C ILE A 54 3.57 3.26 -21.85
N ASN A 55 4.83 3.62 -22.06
CA ASN A 55 5.20 4.65 -23.04
C ASN A 55 4.97 4.19 -24.48
N GLN A 56 5.25 2.93 -24.80
CA GLN A 56 4.91 2.36 -26.11
C GLN A 56 3.40 2.44 -26.39
N LEU A 57 2.57 2.17 -25.38
CA LEU A 57 1.12 2.31 -25.53
C LEU A 57 0.73 3.78 -25.73
N MET A 58 1.35 4.72 -25.01
CA MET A 58 1.10 6.16 -25.18
C MET A 58 1.48 6.64 -26.61
N GLU A 59 2.61 6.19 -27.13
CA GLU A 59 3.04 6.48 -28.50
C GLU A 59 2.07 5.91 -29.54
N ALA A 60 1.54 4.69 -29.33
CA ALA A 60 0.52 4.10 -30.19
C ALA A 60 -0.78 4.92 -30.22
N PHE A 61 -1.08 5.68 -29.15
CA PHE A 61 -2.18 6.65 -29.10
C PHE A 61 -1.78 8.07 -29.52
N GLY A 62 -0.60 8.26 -30.12
CA GLY A 62 -0.12 9.55 -30.62
C GLY A 62 0.32 10.53 -29.52
N ARG A 63 0.65 10.04 -28.32
CA ARG A 63 1.17 10.85 -27.23
C ARG A 63 2.68 10.70 -27.10
N ASN A 64 3.35 11.76 -26.67
CA ASN A 64 4.78 11.70 -26.39
C ASN A 64 5.07 10.82 -25.16
N PRO A 65 6.21 10.08 -25.15
CA PRO A 65 6.63 9.31 -23.99
C PRO A 65 6.93 10.22 -22.79
N ILE A 66 6.62 9.73 -21.60
CA ILE A 66 6.76 10.45 -20.34
C ILE A 66 7.91 9.82 -19.53
N ASN A 67 8.74 10.67 -18.93
CA ASN A 67 9.77 10.23 -18.00
C ASN A 67 9.20 10.15 -16.57
N PHE A 68 8.52 9.07 -16.23
CA PHE A 68 7.87 8.87 -14.92
C PHE A 68 8.84 8.95 -13.73
N PHE A 69 10.10 8.59 -13.93
CA PHE A 69 11.12 8.59 -12.86
C PHE A 69 11.98 9.84 -12.83
N GLY A 70 11.91 10.68 -13.85
CA GLY A 70 12.65 11.95 -13.89
C GLY A 70 11.80 13.17 -13.61
N GLU A 71 10.46 13.01 -13.59
CA GLU A 71 9.51 14.09 -13.34
C GLU A 71 9.03 14.07 -11.87
N PRO A 72 9.41 15.08 -11.06
CA PRO A 72 9.06 15.13 -9.63
C PRO A 72 7.55 15.03 -9.35
N SER A 73 6.72 15.59 -10.23
CA SER A 73 5.25 15.57 -10.10
C SER A 73 4.63 14.19 -10.29
N LEU A 74 5.28 13.30 -11.07
CA LEU A 74 4.80 11.96 -11.38
C LEU A 74 5.42 10.90 -10.47
N PHE A 75 6.60 11.16 -9.93
CA PHE A 75 7.30 10.21 -9.08
C PHE A 75 6.53 9.86 -7.82
N GLN A 76 6.02 10.87 -7.09
CA GLN A 76 5.25 10.62 -5.86
C GLN A 76 3.99 9.76 -6.09
N PRO A 77 3.09 10.08 -7.05
CA PRO A 77 1.94 9.23 -7.35
C PRO A 77 2.33 7.80 -7.76
N LEU A 78 3.43 7.64 -8.51
CA LEU A 78 3.93 6.33 -8.92
C LEU A 78 4.38 5.49 -7.71
N VAL A 79 5.15 6.10 -6.81
CA VAL A 79 5.61 5.44 -5.57
C VAL A 79 4.43 5.06 -4.69
N ILE A 80 3.50 5.98 -4.44
CA ILE A 80 2.29 5.71 -3.65
C ILE A 80 1.46 4.59 -4.29
N GLY A 81 1.27 4.62 -5.61
CA GLY A 81 0.50 3.61 -6.34
C GLY A 81 1.13 2.23 -6.26
N THR A 82 2.45 2.13 -6.38
CA THR A 82 3.17 0.85 -6.31
C THR A 82 3.24 0.30 -4.87
N ASP A 83 3.33 1.15 -3.84
CA ASP A 83 3.22 0.74 -2.43
C ASP A 83 1.83 0.17 -2.12
N ILE A 84 0.77 0.88 -2.53
CA ILE A 84 -0.60 0.39 -2.39
C ILE A 84 -0.75 -0.94 -3.11
N TRP A 85 -0.32 -1.04 -4.37
CA TRP A 85 -0.41 -2.26 -5.17
C TRP A 85 0.31 -3.45 -4.52
N LYS A 86 1.49 -3.23 -3.92
CA LYS A 86 2.20 -4.28 -3.21
C LYS A 86 1.48 -4.73 -1.94
N GLY A 87 0.98 -3.78 -1.14
CA GLY A 87 0.50 -4.04 0.22
C GLY A 87 -0.98 -4.41 0.32
N PHE A 88 -1.84 -3.89 -0.58
CA PHE A 88 -3.29 -3.97 -0.38
C PHE A 88 -3.84 -5.40 -0.35
N GLY A 89 -3.25 -6.30 -1.13
CA GLY A 89 -3.67 -7.69 -1.18
C GLY A 89 -3.48 -8.41 0.15
N TYR A 90 -2.27 -8.36 0.69
CA TYR A 90 -1.93 -9.02 1.95
C TYR A 90 -2.70 -8.42 3.14
N ASN A 91 -2.78 -7.11 3.22
CA ASN A 91 -3.53 -6.42 4.29
C ASN A 91 -5.03 -6.76 4.26
N THR A 92 -5.56 -7.15 3.11
CA THR A 92 -6.96 -7.63 2.96
C THR A 92 -7.24 -8.89 3.78
N VAL A 93 -6.22 -9.74 4.04
CA VAL A 93 -6.39 -10.99 4.81
C VAL A 93 -6.86 -10.69 6.23
N VAL A 94 -6.32 -9.64 6.86
CA VAL A 94 -6.70 -9.25 8.23
C VAL A 94 -8.17 -8.81 8.27
N TYR A 95 -8.60 -8.01 7.30
CA TYR A 95 -10.00 -7.59 7.21
C TYR A 95 -10.94 -8.75 6.89
N LEU A 96 -10.54 -9.68 6.01
CA LEU A 96 -11.32 -10.87 5.72
C LEU A 96 -11.48 -11.75 6.97
N ALA A 97 -10.44 -11.93 7.76
CA ALA A 97 -10.52 -12.67 9.02
C ALA A 97 -11.47 -11.99 10.01
N ALA A 98 -11.41 -10.65 10.11
CA ALA A 98 -12.33 -9.90 10.96
C ALA A 98 -13.79 -10.02 10.50
N ILE A 99 -14.05 -9.97 9.19
CA ILE A 99 -15.40 -10.13 8.61
C ILE A 99 -15.95 -11.53 8.90
N LEU A 100 -15.12 -12.57 8.77
CA LEU A 100 -15.51 -13.95 9.06
C LEU A 100 -15.78 -14.20 10.56
N GLY A 101 -15.25 -13.35 11.44
CA GLY A 101 -15.51 -13.37 12.87
C GLY A 101 -16.81 -12.69 13.30
N VAL A 102 -17.52 -12.01 12.41
CA VAL A 102 -18.83 -11.42 12.71
C VAL A 102 -19.88 -12.52 12.77
N ASP A 103 -20.76 -12.44 13.78
CA ASP A 103 -21.80 -13.46 13.99
C ASP A 103 -22.70 -13.63 12.76
N GLN A 104 -22.75 -14.85 12.26
CA GLN A 104 -23.51 -15.22 11.09
C GLN A 104 -25.04 -15.04 11.30
N SER A 105 -25.52 -15.20 12.53
CA SER A 105 -26.92 -15.03 12.88
C SER A 105 -27.46 -13.63 12.55
N LEU A 106 -26.60 -12.60 12.66
CA LEU A 106 -26.94 -11.23 12.29
C LEU A 106 -27.24 -11.09 10.79
N TYR A 107 -26.47 -11.79 9.95
CA TYR A 107 -26.68 -11.80 8.51
C TYR A 107 -27.96 -12.56 8.11
N GLU A 108 -28.25 -13.65 8.83
CA GLU A 108 -29.46 -14.47 8.61
C GLU A 108 -30.70 -13.69 9.01
N ALA A 109 -30.71 -13.05 10.20
CA ALA A 109 -31.80 -12.20 10.66
C ALA A 109 -32.06 -11.04 9.68
N ALA A 110 -31.00 -10.33 9.28
CA ALA A 110 -31.14 -9.23 8.30
C ALA A 110 -31.64 -9.72 6.92
N ALA A 111 -31.29 -10.95 6.53
CA ALA A 111 -31.81 -11.53 5.29
C ALA A 111 -33.31 -11.86 5.40
N ALA A 112 -33.77 -12.35 6.56
CA ALA A 112 -35.18 -12.59 6.85
C ALA A 112 -36.00 -11.28 6.80
N ASP A 113 -35.42 -10.17 7.28
CA ASP A 113 -35.98 -8.82 7.23
C ASP A 113 -35.92 -8.19 5.83
N GLY A 114 -35.42 -8.91 4.81
CA GLY A 114 -35.33 -8.42 3.43
C GLY A 114 -34.18 -7.41 3.19
N ALA A 115 -33.20 -7.33 4.09
CA ALA A 115 -32.07 -6.44 3.91
C ALA A 115 -31.16 -6.89 2.75
N GLY A 116 -31.01 -6.04 1.74
CA GLY A 116 -30.09 -6.25 0.63
C GLY A 116 -28.62 -6.23 1.07
N ARG A 117 -27.71 -6.71 0.19
CA ARG A 117 -26.26 -6.83 0.47
C ARG A 117 -25.64 -5.53 0.97
N PHE A 118 -25.96 -4.41 0.35
CA PHE A 118 -25.41 -3.10 0.72
C PHE A 118 -25.81 -2.68 2.14
N LYS A 119 -27.09 -2.94 2.52
CA LYS A 119 -27.57 -2.67 3.88
C LYS A 119 -26.83 -3.53 4.92
N ARG A 120 -26.58 -4.82 4.61
CA ARG A 120 -25.83 -5.73 5.48
C ARG A 120 -24.38 -5.31 5.64
N ILE A 121 -23.69 -4.89 4.57
CA ILE A 121 -22.33 -4.36 4.66
C ILE A 121 -22.29 -3.15 5.60
N TRP A 122 -23.21 -2.19 5.41
CA TRP A 122 -23.16 -0.92 6.12
C TRP A 122 -23.59 -1.03 7.60
N HIS A 123 -24.56 -1.90 7.92
CA HIS A 123 -25.13 -1.97 9.26
C HIS A 123 -24.65 -3.18 10.08
N ILE A 124 -24.06 -4.20 9.47
CA ILE A 124 -23.55 -5.37 10.18
C ILE A 124 -22.04 -5.51 10.00
N THR A 125 -21.57 -5.62 8.74
CA THR A 125 -20.15 -5.90 8.49
C THR A 125 -19.26 -4.78 8.98
N LEU A 126 -19.46 -3.54 8.54
CA LEU A 126 -18.61 -2.40 8.94
C LEU A 126 -18.63 -2.12 10.44
N PRO A 127 -19.80 -2.07 11.12
CA PRO A 127 -19.82 -1.95 12.58
C PRO A 127 -19.15 -3.14 13.29
N GLY A 128 -19.33 -4.36 12.79
CA GLY A 128 -18.77 -5.57 13.37
C GLY A 128 -17.23 -5.60 13.35
N ILE A 129 -16.60 -5.02 12.33
CA ILE A 129 -15.14 -4.98 12.20
C ILE A 129 -14.52 -3.67 12.66
N ARG A 130 -15.30 -2.71 13.18
CA ARG A 130 -14.81 -1.36 13.56
C ARG A 130 -13.60 -1.39 14.49
N THR A 131 -13.57 -2.32 15.44
CA THR A 131 -12.44 -2.47 16.35
C THR A 131 -11.15 -2.86 15.63
N THR A 132 -11.24 -3.78 14.68
CA THR A 132 -10.09 -4.17 13.83
C THR A 132 -9.63 -3.01 12.95
N VAL A 133 -10.56 -2.26 12.37
CA VAL A 133 -10.23 -1.06 11.56
C VAL A 133 -9.52 -0.02 12.43
N ALA A 134 -10.04 0.27 13.62
CA ALA A 134 -9.44 1.21 14.56
C ALA A 134 -8.02 0.77 14.99
N LEU A 135 -7.86 -0.50 15.33
CA LEU A 135 -6.56 -1.07 15.71
C LEU A 135 -5.54 -0.94 14.58
N LEU A 136 -5.91 -1.30 13.35
CA LEU A 136 -5.02 -1.16 12.19
C LEU A 136 -4.73 0.31 11.86
N ALA A 137 -5.66 1.22 12.10
CA ALA A 137 -5.45 2.66 11.94
C ALA A 137 -4.41 3.17 12.96
N ILE A 138 -4.52 2.79 14.23
CA ILE A 138 -3.54 3.14 15.27
C ILE A 138 -2.16 2.58 14.93
N LEU A 139 -2.07 1.30 14.55
CA LEU A 139 -0.80 0.68 14.15
C LEU A 139 -0.18 1.38 12.92
N SER A 140 -1.00 1.87 12.00
CA SER A 140 -0.51 2.61 10.83
C SER A 140 0.06 3.99 11.18
N LEU A 141 -0.40 4.63 12.26
CA LEU A 141 0.17 5.89 12.75
C LEU A 141 1.63 5.72 13.20
N GLY A 142 1.95 4.61 13.87
CA GLY A 142 3.33 4.31 14.25
C GLY A 142 4.28 4.14 13.06
N ASN A 143 3.74 3.80 11.89
CA ASN A 143 4.50 3.64 10.67
C ASN A 143 4.48 4.87 9.75
N VAL A 144 3.85 5.98 10.16
CA VAL A 144 3.72 7.19 9.32
C VAL A 144 5.07 7.75 8.88
N LEU A 145 6.10 7.67 9.73
CA LEU A 145 7.45 8.13 9.41
C LEU A 145 8.28 7.08 8.63
N ASN A 146 7.76 5.88 8.42
CA ASN A 146 8.40 4.82 7.66
C ASN A 146 7.84 4.81 6.23
N ALA A 147 8.43 5.61 5.36
CA ALA A 147 7.95 5.78 3.98
C ALA A 147 8.48 4.71 3.00
N GLY A 148 8.95 3.56 3.50
CA GLY A 148 9.39 2.44 2.66
C GLY A 148 10.78 2.66 2.04
N PHE A 149 11.83 2.61 2.86
CA PHE A 149 13.23 2.78 2.43
C PHE A 149 13.57 1.94 1.19
N ASP A 150 13.30 0.63 1.23
CA ASP A 150 13.66 -0.29 0.14
C ASP A 150 12.99 0.09 -1.19
N GLN A 151 11.74 0.58 -1.14
CA GLN A 151 11.04 1.03 -2.33
C GLN A 151 11.70 2.27 -2.91
N ILE A 152 11.82 3.32 -2.08
CA ILE A 152 12.37 4.61 -2.52
C ILE A 152 13.80 4.44 -3.01
N TYR A 153 14.64 3.76 -2.24
CA TYR A 153 16.05 3.53 -2.57
C TYR A 153 16.24 2.84 -3.93
N ASN A 154 15.36 1.92 -4.30
CA ASN A 154 15.45 1.21 -5.58
C ASN A 154 14.79 1.94 -6.76
N LEU A 155 13.97 2.97 -6.52
CA LEU A 155 13.24 3.69 -7.57
C LEU A 155 13.71 5.12 -7.80
N TYR A 156 14.27 5.79 -6.75
CA TYR A 156 14.62 7.19 -6.83
C TYR A 156 15.95 7.43 -7.58
N ASN A 157 16.14 8.66 -8.01
CA ASN A 157 17.37 9.15 -8.62
C ASN A 157 17.54 10.65 -8.28
N PRO A 158 18.71 11.28 -8.56
CA PRO A 158 18.96 12.68 -8.21
C PRO A 158 17.95 13.69 -8.74
N LEU A 159 17.27 13.42 -9.87
CA LEU A 159 16.30 14.34 -10.48
C LEU A 159 15.04 14.50 -9.61
N VAL A 160 14.72 13.51 -8.79
CA VAL A 160 13.49 13.48 -7.98
C VAL A 160 13.75 13.60 -6.47
N TYR A 161 14.98 13.91 -6.04
CA TYR A 161 15.28 14.09 -4.61
C TYR A 161 14.42 15.17 -3.95
N SER A 162 14.05 16.23 -4.69
CA SER A 162 13.20 17.31 -4.16
C SER A 162 11.83 16.86 -3.67
N THR A 163 11.30 15.76 -4.21
CA THR A 163 9.95 15.24 -3.90
C THR A 163 9.93 13.78 -3.44
N GLY A 164 10.96 13.03 -3.75
CA GLY A 164 11.04 11.58 -3.48
C GLY A 164 11.96 11.20 -2.34
N ASP A 165 12.78 12.13 -1.83
CA ASP A 165 13.68 11.83 -0.71
C ASP A 165 12.91 11.69 0.59
N ILE A 166 13.29 10.71 1.40
CA ILE A 166 12.69 10.43 2.71
C ILE A 166 13.78 10.46 3.79
N ILE A 167 13.37 10.56 5.05
CA ILE A 167 14.31 10.58 6.18
C ILE A 167 15.30 9.41 6.10
N ASP A 168 14.83 8.21 5.79
CA ASP A 168 15.66 7.01 5.79
C ASP A 168 16.68 7.01 4.64
N THR A 169 16.32 7.49 3.43
CA THR A 169 17.27 7.61 2.32
C THR A 169 18.29 8.72 2.55
N TRP A 170 17.86 9.81 3.20
CA TRP A 170 18.77 10.86 3.62
C TRP A 170 19.77 10.35 4.69
N VAL A 171 19.27 9.64 5.73
CA VAL A 171 20.11 9.03 6.77
C VAL A 171 21.11 8.05 6.18
N TYR A 172 20.69 7.25 5.20
CA TYR A 172 21.55 6.33 4.49
C TYR A 172 22.70 7.06 3.77
N ARG A 173 22.38 8.10 2.98
CA ARG A 173 23.40 8.90 2.29
C ARG A 173 24.32 9.63 3.24
N ALA A 174 23.77 10.32 4.25
CA ALA A 174 24.57 11.04 5.24
C ALA A 174 25.49 10.08 6.04
N GLY A 175 24.93 8.96 6.49
CA GLY A 175 25.65 8.01 7.35
C GLY A 175 26.66 7.16 6.60
N LEU A 176 26.22 6.47 5.55
CA LEU A 176 27.04 5.42 4.90
C LEU A 176 27.81 5.95 3.69
N GLU A 177 27.24 6.86 2.90
CA GLU A 177 27.95 7.41 1.73
C GLU A 177 28.87 8.57 2.13
N ASN A 178 28.42 9.48 3.03
CA ASN A 178 29.18 10.65 3.46
C ASN A 178 29.93 10.43 4.80
N LEU A 179 29.84 9.22 5.40
CA LEU A 179 30.51 8.82 6.63
C LEU A 179 30.19 9.70 7.86
N GLN A 180 29.05 10.40 7.85
CA GLN A 180 28.58 11.26 8.94
C GLN A 180 27.74 10.45 9.95
N TYR A 181 28.34 9.43 10.56
CA TYR A 181 27.64 8.48 11.43
C TYR A 181 26.91 9.14 12.60
N SER A 182 27.55 10.12 13.26
CA SER A 182 26.95 10.81 14.42
C SER A 182 25.65 11.54 14.03
N LEU A 183 25.65 12.22 12.89
CA LEU A 183 24.48 12.94 12.39
C LEU A 183 23.36 11.98 11.98
N ALA A 184 23.71 10.92 11.25
CA ALA A 184 22.76 9.89 10.85
C ALA A 184 22.10 9.20 12.06
N THR A 185 22.90 8.88 13.08
CA THR A 185 22.42 8.29 14.34
C THR A 185 21.48 9.26 15.08
N ALA A 186 21.83 10.54 15.17
CA ALA A 186 20.98 11.53 15.82
C ALA A 186 19.61 11.67 15.14
N VAL A 187 19.58 11.72 13.81
CA VAL A 187 18.31 11.79 13.04
C VAL A 187 17.51 10.51 13.18
N GLY A 188 18.15 9.34 13.16
CA GLY A 188 17.48 8.05 13.37
C GLY A 188 16.85 7.94 14.76
N LEU A 189 17.55 8.37 15.82
CA LEU A 189 17.01 8.43 17.19
C LEU A 189 15.84 9.40 17.29
N PHE A 190 15.97 10.60 16.73
CA PHE A 190 14.89 11.59 16.70
C PHE A 190 13.63 11.04 16.02
N LYS A 191 13.78 10.40 14.85
CA LYS A 191 12.68 9.71 14.17
C LYS A 191 12.02 8.65 15.06
N SER A 192 12.82 7.84 15.76
CA SER A 192 12.31 6.78 16.65
C SER A 192 11.52 7.35 17.82
N VAL A 193 12.00 8.42 18.44
CA VAL A 193 11.29 9.11 19.54
C VAL A 193 9.94 9.65 19.06
N ILE A 194 9.89 10.31 17.89
CA ILE A 194 8.63 10.80 17.33
C ILE A 194 7.67 9.63 17.03
N SER A 195 8.18 8.53 16.46
CA SER A 195 7.34 7.34 16.19
C SER A 195 6.71 6.78 17.45
N VAL A 196 7.45 6.72 18.56
CA VAL A 196 6.91 6.29 19.86
C VAL A 196 5.81 7.25 20.36
N ILE A 197 6.05 8.57 20.28
CA ILE A 197 5.05 9.58 20.71
C ILE A 197 3.75 9.48 19.90
N LEU A 198 3.84 9.11 18.60
CA LEU A 198 2.66 8.97 17.75
C LEU A 198 1.84 7.70 18.03
N ILE A 199 2.43 6.70 18.69
CA ILE A 199 1.74 5.43 19.03
C ILE A 199 1.06 5.49 20.40
N VAL A 200 1.65 6.24 21.32
CA VAL A 200 1.13 6.39 22.71
C VAL A 200 0.06 7.47 22.78
#